data_ec867fd8cafd696aa6f9ea9b7229a957
#
_entry.id   ec867fd8cafd696aa6f9ea9b7229a957
#
_cell.length_a   1.000
_cell.length_b   1.000
_cell.length_c   1.000
_cell.angle_alpha   90.00
_cell.angle_beta   90.00
_cell.angle_gamma   90.00
#
_symmetry.space_group_name_H-M   'P 1'
#
loop_
_entity.id
_entity.type
_entity.pdbx_description
1 polymer ?
#
loop_
_entity_poly.entity_id
_entity_poly.type
_entity_poly.pdbx_seq_one_letter_code
_entity_poly.pdbx_strand_id
1 'polypeptide(L)'
;MAIQQVGARTVLKVLGDVVRYRISPSFRHLILHVTNICNMRCQHCFVDFEEKPNDLSLEEIAGVAGEINDLIWLDIGGGEPCLRKDLAEVVDLFRAREISIPTNGWFPDRITKVAGAIHEKNPGRLIITVSLDGFEATHDEMRQKGSFQRAHETIRRLREIPGLRVKVNTVVCERNSGEILDFMRYVRDLGVDYQSLLLLRGNPINPLYRLPSMDSLRRLGEAMQHILDGYDFGRKGFFRSVLRNYQAVKWETQLQTLERETQVVPCLGGQIHVVVYANGEVAPCEILPPVGSIRKSPLKEVLTSAEWKDAVDGIRRKACHCTHDCNQQENILFDPRTYSKLLGF
;
A
#
# COMPACT_ATOMS: atom_id res chain seq x y z
N MET A 1 -6.74 -17.75 23.56
CA MET A 1 -7.30 -18.70 22.57
C MET A 1 -8.06 -18.04 21.42
N ALA A 2 -8.70 -16.88 21.56
CA ALA A 2 -9.45 -16.22 20.47
C ALA A 2 -8.57 -15.67 19.33
N ILE A 3 -7.32 -15.25 19.59
CA ILE A 3 -6.41 -14.64 18.60
C ILE A 3 -5.84 -15.67 17.60
N GLN A 4 -5.70 -16.94 17.98
CA GLN A 4 -5.22 -18.00 17.07
C GLN A 4 -6.23 -18.40 15.98
N GLN A 5 -7.54 -18.24 16.22
CA GLN A 5 -8.58 -18.59 15.26
C GLN A 5 -8.77 -17.53 14.15
N VAL A 6 -8.40 -16.27 14.40
CA VAL A 6 -8.54 -15.19 13.40
C VAL A 6 -7.56 -15.40 12.23
N GLY A 7 -6.33 -15.87 12.49
CA GLY A 7 -5.31 -16.07 11.45
C GLY A 7 -5.66 -17.15 10.42
N ALA A 8 -6.03 -18.36 10.86
CA ALA A 8 -6.39 -19.48 9.98
C ALA A 8 -7.62 -19.15 9.12
N ARG A 9 -8.65 -18.54 9.73
CA ARG A 9 -9.86 -18.10 9.01
C ARG A 9 -9.54 -17.05 7.94
N THR A 10 -8.55 -16.20 8.16
CA THR A 10 -8.20 -15.13 7.20
C THR A 10 -7.55 -15.69 5.95
N VAL A 11 -6.60 -16.63 6.06
CA VAL A 11 -5.94 -17.22 4.87
C VAL A 11 -6.90 -18.16 4.13
N LEU A 12 -7.69 -18.96 4.82
CA LEU A 12 -8.75 -19.77 4.17
C LEU A 12 -9.76 -18.88 3.45
N LYS A 13 -10.05 -17.69 4.00
CA LYS A 13 -10.89 -16.71 3.33
C LYS A 13 -10.19 -16.11 2.10
N VAL A 14 -8.92 -15.75 2.17
CA VAL A 14 -8.17 -15.24 1.01
C VAL A 14 -8.09 -16.30 -0.08
N LEU A 15 -7.80 -17.56 0.26
CA LEU A 15 -7.85 -18.68 -0.71
C LEU A 15 -9.25 -18.85 -1.29
N GLY A 16 -10.28 -18.77 -0.46
CA GLY A 16 -11.68 -18.77 -0.91
C GLY A 16 -12.01 -17.61 -1.85
N ASP A 17 -11.40 -16.44 -1.62
CA ASP A 17 -11.57 -15.27 -2.50
C ASP A 17 -10.84 -15.41 -3.82
N VAL A 18 -9.64 -16.00 -3.82
CA VAL A 18 -8.94 -16.36 -5.06
C VAL A 18 -9.79 -17.31 -5.91
N VAL A 19 -10.37 -18.35 -5.29
CA VAL A 19 -11.28 -19.28 -5.98
C VAL A 19 -12.53 -18.55 -6.47
N ARG A 20 -13.16 -17.76 -5.61
CA ARG A 20 -14.35 -16.96 -5.97
C ARG A 20 -14.07 -16.00 -7.12
N TYR A 21 -12.94 -15.28 -7.08
CA TYR A 21 -12.54 -14.37 -8.15
C TYR A 21 -12.37 -15.10 -9.49
N ARG A 22 -11.81 -16.32 -9.49
CA ARG A 22 -11.66 -17.13 -10.71
C ARG A 22 -12.99 -17.60 -11.29
N ILE A 23 -13.98 -17.82 -10.43
CA ILE A 23 -15.35 -18.24 -10.84
C ILE A 23 -16.18 -17.02 -11.23
N SER A 24 -16.08 -15.94 -10.48
CA SER A 24 -16.85 -14.70 -10.68
C SER A 24 -15.94 -13.48 -10.42
N PRO A 25 -15.22 -13.01 -11.45
CA PRO A 25 -14.35 -11.86 -11.31
C PRO A 25 -15.11 -10.61 -10.83
N SER A 26 -14.58 -9.94 -9.84
CA SER A 26 -15.15 -8.71 -9.28
C SER A 26 -14.06 -7.87 -8.62
N PHE A 27 -14.27 -6.57 -8.54
CA PHE A 27 -13.36 -5.69 -7.83
C PHE A 27 -13.35 -6.01 -6.34
N ARG A 28 -12.17 -6.22 -5.78
CA ARG A 28 -11.94 -6.60 -4.38
C ARG A 28 -10.92 -5.72 -3.68
N HIS A 29 -10.32 -4.82 -4.43
CA HIS A 29 -9.33 -3.88 -3.92
C HIS A 29 -9.67 -2.48 -4.45
N LEU A 30 -9.90 -1.55 -3.54
CA LEU A 30 -10.09 -0.13 -3.84
C LEU A 30 -8.90 0.65 -3.32
N ILE A 31 -8.22 1.35 -4.20
CA ILE A 31 -7.24 2.37 -3.86
C ILE A 31 -7.97 3.71 -3.97
N LEU A 32 -8.24 4.33 -2.83
CA LEU A 32 -9.00 5.58 -2.74
C LEU A 32 -8.10 6.72 -2.28
N HIS A 33 -7.78 7.63 -3.19
CA HIS A 33 -7.13 8.88 -2.85
C HIS A 33 -8.17 9.85 -2.27
N VAL A 34 -8.07 10.11 -0.98
CA VAL A 34 -9.09 10.90 -0.26
C VAL A 34 -8.85 12.40 -0.30
N THR A 35 -7.61 12.81 -0.63
CA THR A 35 -7.22 14.21 -0.76
C THR A 35 -5.93 14.36 -1.55
N ASN A 36 -5.78 15.44 -2.32
CA ASN A 36 -4.52 15.81 -2.96
C ASN A 36 -3.72 16.84 -2.12
N ILE A 37 -4.22 17.19 -0.92
CA ILE A 37 -3.51 18.09 -0.02
C ILE A 37 -2.49 17.32 0.80
N CYS A 38 -1.26 17.84 0.86
CA CYS A 38 -0.22 17.34 1.73
C CYS A 38 0.55 18.50 2.38
N ASN A 39 0.92 18.31 3.63
CA ASN A 39 1.76 19.27 4.37
C ASN A 39 3.26 19.13 4.06
N MET A 40 3.64 18.16 3.23
CA MET A 40 5.03 17.91 2.83
C MET A 40 5.21 17.95 1.32
N ARG A 41 6.44 18.11 0.88
CA ARG A 41 6.89 17.99 -0.52
C ARG A 41 8.13 17.09 -0.56
N CYS A 42 7.91 15.79 -0.28
CA CYS A 42 8.99 14.80 -0.24
C CYS A 42 9.69 14.72 -1.59
N GLN A 43 11.02 14.68 -1.59
CA GLN A 43 11.83 14.72 -2.80
C GLN A 43 11.55 13.56 -3.77
N HIS A 44 11.20 12.40 -3.23
CA HIS A 44 10.88 11.16 -3.95
C HIS A 44 9.39 10.98 -4.24
N CYS A 45 8.54 11.95 -3.89
CA CYS A 45 7.10 11.86 -4.12
C CYS A 45 6.76 11.96 -5.61
N PHE A 46 5.79 11.16 -6.04
CA PHE A 46 5.29 11.12 -7.42
C PHE A 46 3.82 11.60 -7.53
N VAL A 47 3.24 12.06 -6.41
CA VAL A 47 1.85 12.55 -6.38
C VAL A 47 1.81 13.97 -6.95
N ASP A 48 0.89 14.22 -7.87
CA ASP A 48 0.57 15.57 -8.32
C ASP A 48 -0.28 16.26 -7.26
N PHE A 49 0.24 17.35 -6.74
CA PHE A 49 -0.44 18.14 -5.72
C PHE A 49 -1.23 19.27 -6.37
N GLU A 50 -2.51 19.35 -6.05
CA GLU A 50 -3.33 20.49 -6.46
C GLU A 50 -3.17 21.67 -5.51
N GLU A 51 -3.12 22.91 -6.06
CA GLU A 51 -3.07 24.11 -5.25
C GLU A 51 -4.39 24.37 -4.52
N LYS A 52 -5.51 23.97 -5.13
CA LYS A 52 -6.85 24.10 -4.54
C LYS A 52 -7.47 22.74 -4.30
N PRO A 53 -8.10 22.54 -3.15
CA PRO A 53 -8.80 21.29 -2.86
C PRO A 53 -9.92 21.07 -3.91
N ASN A 54 -9.90 19.91 -4.54
CA ASN A 54 -10.96 19.43 -5.41
C ASN A 54 -11.39 18.02 -4.97
N ASP A 55 -11.28 17.77 -3.68
CA ASP A 55 -11.52 16.47 -3.09
C ASP A 55 -13.00 16.08 -3.20
N LEU A 56 -13.25 14.79 -3.42
CA LEU A 56 -14.58 14.21 -3.38
C LEU A 56 -15.26 14.47 -2.03
N SER A 57 -16.53 14.83 -2.07
CA SER A 57 -17.37 14.91 -0.88
C SER A 57 -17.64 13.53 -0.28
N LEU A 58 -18.10 13.50 0.97
CA LEU A 58 -18.50 12.24 1.61
C LEU A 58 -19.63 11.55 0.83
N GLU A 59 -20.55 12.33 0.24
CA GLU A 59 -21.66 11.83 -0.57
C GLU A 59 -21.17 11.21 -1.88
N GLU A 60 -20.23 11.85 -2.59
CA GLU A 60 -19.62 11.29 -3.79
C GLU A 60 -18.90 9.97 -3.50
N ILE A 61 -18.17 9.88 -2.36
CA ILE A 61 -17.51 8.64 -1.92
C ILE A 61 -18.54 7.58 -1.50
N ALA A 62 -19.66 7.97 -0.89
CA ALA A 62 -20.74 7.04 -0.57
C ALA A 62 -21.36 6.43 -1.83
N GLY A 63 -21.44 7.19 -2.94
CA GLY A 63 -21.79 6.66 -4.26
C GLY A 63 -20.84 5.54 -4.71
N VAL A 64 -19.54 5.77 -4.60
CA VAL A 64 -18.51 4.73 -4.90
C VAL A 64 -18.71 3.49 -4.02
N ALA A 65 -18.92 3.67 -2.72
CA ALA A 65 -19.14 2.57 -1.78
C ALA A 65 -20.44 1.78 -2.06
N GLY A 66 -21.45 2.44 -2.62
CA GLY A 66 -22.70 1.80 -3.07
C GLY A 66 -22.48 0.87 -4.26
N GLU A 67 -21.49 1.14 -5.10
CA GLU A 67 -21.20 0.37 -6.32
C GLU A 67 -20.09 -0.69 -6.11
N ILE A 68 -19.10 -0.38 -5.28
CA ILE A 68 -18.00 -1.30 -4.93
C ILE A 68 -17.91 -1.43 -3.43
N ASN A 69 -18.29 -2.60 -2.92
CA ASN A 69 -18.19 -2.95 -1.51
C ASN A 69 -17.85 -4.45 -1.36
N ASP A 70 -17.68 -4.95 -0.14
CA ASP A 70 -17.17 -6.29 0.15
C ASP A 70 -15.72 -6.48 -0.34
N LEU A 71 -14.88 -5.53 0.05
CA LEU A 71 -13.47 -5.47 -0.33
C LEU A 71 -12.63 -6.44 0.48
N ILE A 72 -11.58 -6.98 -0.14
CA ILE A 72 -10.47 -7.61 0.57
C ILE A 72 -9.57 -6.49 1.13
N TRP A 73 -9.21 -5.51 0.28
CA TRP A 73 -8.34 -4.40 0.64
C TRP A 73 -8.99 -3.05 0.32
N LEU A 74 -8.90 -2.15 1.27
CA LEU A 74 -9.15 -0.72 1.09
C LEU A 74 -7.85 0.01 1.41
N ASP A 75 -7.16 0.44 0.38
CA ASP A 75 -5.97 1.27 0.52
C ASP A 75 -6.35 2.73 0.38
N ILE A 76 -6.22 3.47 1.46
CA ILE A 76 -6.39 4.92 1.46
C ILE A 76 -5.10 5.54 0.94
N GLY A 77 -5.21 6.54 0.10
CA GLY A 77 -4.07 7.23 -0.50
C GLY A 77 -4.30 8.73 -0.65
N GLY A 78 -3.45 9.34 -1.46
CA GLY A 78 -3.49 10.76 -1.80
C GLY A 78 -2.26 11.53 -1.34
N GLY A 79 -2.44 12.77 -0.89
CA GLY A 79 -1.41 13.58 -0.23
C GLY A 79 -1.13 13.06 1.18
N GLU A 80 -1.66 13.76 2.20
CA GLU A 80 -1.66 13.22 3.58
C GLU A 80 -3.11 12.93 4.00
N PRO A 81 -3.53 11.66 4.02
CA PRO A 81 -4.91 11.30 4.30
C PRO A 81 -5.44 11.83 5.64
N CYS A 82 -4.58 11.88 6.65
CA CYS A 82 -4.95 12.36 7.97
C CYS A 82 -5.24 13.87 8.03
N LEU A 83 -5.02 14.63 6.95
CA LEU A 83 -5.47 16.02 6.83
C LEU A 83 -6.96 16.11 6.50
N ARG A 84 -7.56 15.07 5.95
CA ARG A 84 -9.00 15.01 5.70
C ARG A 84 -9.75 14.89 7.04
N LYS A 85 -10.73 15.79 7.27
CA LYS A 85 -11.40 15.90 8.59
C LYS A 85 -12.36 14.75 8.86
N ASP A 86 -13.05 14.28 7.83
CA ASP A 86 -14.06 13.22 7.83
C ASP A 86 -13.47 11.86 7.39
N LEU A 87 -12.14 11.64 7.57
CA LEU A 87 -11.50 10.39 7.16
C LEU A 87 -12.11 9.15 7.83
N ALA A 88 -12.51 9.25 9.08
CA ALA A 88 -13.13 8.13 9.79
C ALA A 88 -14.51 7.78 9.19
N GLU A 89 -15.29 8.79 8.84
CA GLU A 89 -16.59 8.64 8.18
C GLU A 89 -16.41 8.06 6.78
N VAL A 90 -15.38 8.49 6.02
CA VAL A 90 -15.04 7.91 4.71
C VAL A 90 -14.76 6.42 4.83
N VAL A 91 -13.92 6.01 5.79
CA VAL A 91 -13.59 4.60 6.00
C VAL A 91 -14.83 3.80 6.40
N ASP A 92 -15.73 4.35 7.19
CA ASP A 92 -16.96 3.68 7.65
C ASP A 92 -17.95 3.37 6.50
N LEU A 93 -17.85 4.04 5.35
CA LEU A 93 -18.66 3.74 4.18
C LEU A 93 -18.35 2.36 3.57
N PHE A 94 -17.15 1.83 3.81
CA PHE A 94 -16.67 0.62 3.15
C PHE A 94 -16.61 -0.58 4.09
N ARG A 95 -16.94 -1.75 3.55
CA ARG A 95 -16.70 -3.04 4.20
C ARG A 95 -15.46 -3.69 3.60
N ALA A 96 -14.35 -3.57 4.30
CA ALA A 96 -13.09 -4.16 3.90
C ALA A 96 -12.57 -5.12 4.96
N ARG A 97 -11.81 -6.14 4.56
CA ARG A 97 -11.17 -7.08 5.50
C ARG A 97 -9.86 -6.52 6.04
N GLU A 98 -9.19 -5.74 5.23
CA GLU A 98 -7.99 -5.00 5.61
C GLU A 98 -8.10 -3.57 5.08
N ILE A 99 -7.77 -2.62 5.94
CA ILE A 99 -7.78 -1.19 5.66
C ILE A 99 -6.36 -0.69 5.93
N SER A 100 -5.74 -0.08 4.92
CA SER A 100 -4.39 0.48 5.03
C SER A 100 -4.46 1.99 4.86
N ILE A 101 -3.91 2.72 5.84
CA ILE A 101 -3.85 4.19 5.80
C ILE A 101 -2.40 4.61 5.95
N PRO A 102 -1.75 5.12 4.88
CA PRO A 102 -0.43 5.72 4.97
C PRO A 102 -0.50 7.08 5.63
N THR A 103 0.56 7.45 6.33
CA THR A 103 0.75 8.78 6.88
C THR A 103 2.22 9.15 6.92
N ASN A 104 2.50 10.44 6.74
CA ASN A 104 3.84 10.98 6.90
C ASN A 104 4.25 11.15 8.38
N GLY A 105 3.32 10.94 9.30
CA GLY A 105 3.58 10.97 10.74
C GLY A 105 3.74 12.36 11.36
N TRP A 106 3.49 13.45 10.61
CA TRP A 106 3.80 14.81 11.06
C TRP A 106 2.94 15.31 12.22
N PHE A 107 1.70 14.82 12.36
CA PHE A 107 0.73 15.27 13.37
C PHE A 107 0.36 14.15 14.34
N PRO A 108 1.22 13.79 15.34
CA PRO A 108 1.00 12.63 16.22
C PRO A 108 -0.38 12.61 16.88
N ASP A 109 -0.81 13.74 17.47
CA ASP A 109 -2.11 13.83 18.17
C ASP A 109 -3.28 13.54 17.24
N ARG A 110 -3.27 14.16 16.06
CA ARG A 110 -4.34 14.00 15.08
C ARG A 110 -4.39 12.60 14.52
N ILE A 111 -3.23 12.06 14.12
CA ILE A 111 -3.12 10.72 13.55
C ILE A 111 -3.57 9.66 14.56
N THR A 112 -3.11 9.76 15.80
CA THR A 112 -3.50 8.82 16.88
C THR A 112 -5.01 8.89 17.16
N LYS A 113 -5.58 10.09 17.19
CA LYS A 113 -7.02 10.27 17.38
C LYS A 113 -7.84 9.63 16.26
N VAL A 114 -7.49 9.91 15.00
CA VAL A 114 -8.19 9.36 13.83
C VAL A 114 -8.02 7.84 13.75
N ALA A 115 -6.80 7.35 13.95
CA ALA A 115 -6.51 5.92 13.95
C ALA A 115 -7.31 5.18 15.06
N GLY A 116 -7.41 5.76 16.26
CA GLY A 116 -8.20 5.22 17.36
C GLY A 116 -9.68 5.12 17.01
N ALA A 117 -10.26 6.19 16.47
CA ALA A 117 -11.68 6.22 16.08
C ALA A 117 -12.02 5.20 14.98
N ILE A 118 -11.12 5.04 13.98
CA ILE A 118 -11.32 4.03 12.93
C ILE A 118 -11.12 2.62 13.49
N HIS A 119 -10.11 2.41 14.35
CA HIS A 119 -9.81 1.10 14.93
C HIS A 119 -10.93 0.58 15.83
N GLU A 120 -11.56 1.44 16.61
CA GLU A 120 -12.69 1.09 17.48
C GLU A 120 -13.82 0.44 16.68
N LYS A 121 -14.15 0.97 15.51
CA LYS A 121 -15.17 0.43 14.60
C LYS A 121 -14.69 -0.73 13.75
N ASN A 122 -13.38 -0.83 13.51
CA ASN A 122 -12.74 -1.82 12.63
C ASN A 122 -11.67 -2.65 13.34
N PRO A 123 -11.98 -3.33 14.46
CA PRO A 123 -10.98 -4.02 15.28
C PRO A 123 -10.25 -5.10 14.46
N GLY A 124 -8.92 -5.06 14.49
CA GLY A 124 -8.05 -6.02 13.82
C GLY A 124 -7.99 -5.92 12.28
N ARG A 125 -8.67 -4.94 11.68
CA ARG A 125 -8.68 -4.72 10.23
C ARG A 125 -7.78 -3.57 9.80
N LEU A 126 -7.60 -2.56 10.65
CA LEU A 126 -6.83 -1.35 10.36
C LEU A 126 -5.32 -1.60 10.48
N ILE A 127 -4.58 -1.08 9.51
CA ILE A 127 -3.13 -0.92 9.53
C ILE A 127 -2.83 0.56 9.31
N ILE A 128 -2.15 1.20 10.24
CA ILE A 128 -1.55 2.51 10.00
C ILE A 128 -0.13 2.33 9.53
N THR A 129 0.17 2.88 8.38
CA THR A 129 1.48 2.77 7.74
C THR A 129 2.22 4.09 7.85
N VAL A 130 3.19 4.17 8.75
CA VAL A 130 3.99 5.39 8.93
C VAL A 130 5.17 5.37 7.96
N SER A 131 5.36 6.47 7.26
CA SER A 131 6.48 6.61 6.31
C SER A 131 7.76 6.98 7.05
N LEU A 132 8.82 6.18 6.87
CA LEU A 132 10.13 6.42 7.48
C LEU A 132 11.23 5.87 6.57
N ASP A 133 12.08 6.74 5.99
CA ASP A 133 12.94 6.37 4.85
C ASP A 133 14.41 6.18 5.20
N GLY A 134 14.81 6.39 6.44
CA GLY A 134 16.20 6.27 6.91
C GLY A 134 16.35 6.85 8.30
N PHE A 135 17.59 6.95 8.78
CA PHE A 135 17.90 7.67 10.00
C PHE A 135 17.62 9.17 9.83
N GLU A 136 17.61 9.91 10.94
CA GLU A 136 17.12 11.30 11.01
C GLU A 136 17.65 12.19 9.88
N ALA A 137 18.96 12.20 9.64
CA ALA A 137 19.57 13.06 8.63
C ALA A 137 19.07 12.73 7.22
N THR A 138 19.05 11.46 6.87
CA THR A 138 18.59 10.96 5.55
C THR A 138 17.08 11.14 5.39
N HIS A 139 16.31 10.78 6.41
CA HIS A 139 14.85 10.91 6.36
C HIS A 139 14.42 12.37 6.19
N ASP A 140 14.99 13.27 6.99
CA ASP A 140 14.66 14.70 6.96
C ASP A 140 15.06 15.36 5.63
N GLU A 141 16.17 14.92 5.03
CA GLU A 141 16.56 15.35 3.68
C GLU A 141 15.58 14.87 2.62
N MET A 142 15.17 13.60 2.69
CA MET A 142 14.24 12.99 1.71
C MET A 142 12.84 13.59 1.84
N ARG A 143 12.42 14.00 3.02
CA ARG A 143 11.04 14.47 3.30
C ARG A 143 10.98 15.93 3.70
N GLN A 144 11.27 16.21 4.96
CA GLN A 144 11.22 17.56 5.53
C GLN A 144 11.96 17.56 6.87
N LYS A 145 12.69 18.62 7.15
CA LYS A 145 13.40 18.80 8.42
C LYS A 145 12.45 18.62 9.62
N GLY A 146 12.86 17.79 10.58
CA GLY A 146 12.12 17.47 11.79
C GLY A 146 11.02 16.41 11.58
N SER A 147 10.86 15.84 10.37
CA SER A 147 9.85 14.82 10.10
C SER A 147 10.17 13.49 10.75
N PHE A 148 11.46 13.14 10.90
CA PHE A 148 11.88 11.92 11.58
C PHE A 148 11.34 11.84 13.01
N GLN A 149 11.57 12.89 13.80
CA GLN A 149 11.13 12.94 15.20
C GLN A 149 9.61 12.88 15.32
N ARG A 150 8.89 13.53 14.41
CA ARG A 150 7.41 13.49 14.37
C ARG A 150 6.88 12.11 14.02
N ALA A 151 7.44 11.46 12.98
CA ALA A 151 7.05 10.11 12.58
C ALA A 151 7.37 9.09 13.70
N HIS A 152 8.52 9.23 14.35
CA HIS A 152 8.90 8.39 15.48
C HIS A 152 7.90 8.52 16.64
N GLU A 153 7.54 9.73 17.03
CA GLU A 153 6.54 9.99 18.08
C GLU A 153 5.16 9.43 17.68
N THR A 154 4.79 9.55 16.40
CA THR A 154 3.54 8.96 15.88
C THR A 154 3.56 7.44 16.00
N ILE A 155 4.65 6.77 15.63
CA ILE A 155 4.79 5.31 15.79
C ILE A 155 4.64 4.93 17.26
N ARG A 156 5.35 5.63 18.16
CA ARG A 156 5.29 5.35 19.61
C ARG A 156 3.87 5.39 20.13
N ARG A 157 3.09 6.43 19.79
CA ARG A 157 1.71 6.60 20.26
C ARG A 157 0.73 5.61 19.62
N LEU A 158 0.88 5.32 18.33
CA LEU A 158 0.03 4.35 17.66
C LEU A 158 0.18 2.95 18.28
N ARG A 159 1.38 2.59 18.70
CA ARG A 159 1.66 1.32 19.39
C ARG A 159 1.03 1.21 20.79
N GLU A 160 0.65 2.32 21.40
CA GLU A 160 -0.08 2.34 22.67
C GLU A 160 -1.56 1.96 22.49
N ILE A 161 -2.09 1.94 21.24
CA ILE A 161 -3.46 1.53 20.95
C ILE A 161 -3.53 -0.01 20.88
N PRO A 162 -4.20 -0.68 21.82
CA PRO A 162 -4.22 -2.13 21.88
C PRO A 162 -4.84 -2.76 20.63
N GLY A 163 -4.11 -3.67 19.97
CA GLY A 163 -4.59 -4.42 18.80
C GLY A 163 -4.56 -3.65 17.48
N LEU A 164 -4.15 -2.38 17.47
CA LEU A 164 -3.87 -1.66 16.24
C LEU A 164 -2.59 -2.19 15.61
N ARG A 165 -2.63 -2.47 14.31
CA ARG A 165 -1.43 -2.83 13.55
C ARG A 165 -0.71 -1.58 13.05
N VAL A 166 0.60 -1.51 13.28
CA VAL A 166 1.46 -0.40 12.87
C VAL A 166 2.57 -0.94 11.98
N LYS A 167 2.64 -0.41 10.78
CA LYS A 167 3.64 -0.75 9.76
C LYS A 167 4.50 0.46 9.45
N VAL A 168 5.73 0.25 9.03
CA VAL A 168 6.58 1.27 8.43
C VAL A 168 6.75 1.02 6.94
N ASN A 169 6.60 2.06 6.12
CA ASN A 169 6.99 2.04 4.72
C ASN A 169 8.29 2.83 4.54
N THR A 170 9.24 2.23 3.84
CA THR A 170 10.54 2.84 3.49
C THR A 170 10.72 2.81 1.99
N VAL A 171 10.83 3.97 1.35
CA VAL A 171 11.18 4.07 -0.07
C VAL A 171 12.68 3.89 -0.23
N VAL A 172 13.08 2.88 -0.99
CA VAL A 172 14.48 2.56 -1.29
C VAL A 172 14.93 3.32 -2.53
N CYS A 173 15.96 4.14 -2.38
CA CYS A 173 16.62 4.88 -3.44
C CYS A 173 18.15 4.91 -3.20
N GLU A 174 18.94 5.44 -4.13
CA GLU A 174 20.39 5.57 -3.96
C GLU A 174 20.75 6.32 -2.67
N ARG A 175 19.95 7.33 -2.30
CA ARG A 175 20.21 8.23 -1.17
C ARG A 175 20.28 7.51 0.18
N ASN A 176 19.44 6.49 0.38
CA ASN A 176 19.35 5.75 1.65
C ASN A 176 19.86 4.31 1.56
N SER A 177 20.26 3.84 0.38
CA SER A 177 20.63 2.43 0.15
C SER A 177 21.77 1.94 1.04
N GLY A 178 22.70 2.81 1.41
CA GLY A 178 23.84 2.47 2.26
C GLY A 178 23.50 2.18 3.73
N GLU A 179 22.35 2.67 4.21
CA GLU A 179 21.94 2.53 5.61
C GLU A 179 20.72 1.62 5.81
N ILE A 180 20.08 1.15 4.72
CA ILE A 180 18.79 0.43 4.79
C ILE A 180 18.83 -0.77 5.73
N LEU A 181 19.88 -1.59 5.72
CA LEU A 181 19.95 -2.78 6.58
C LEU A 181 20.01 -2.43 8.07
N ASP A 182 20.80 -1.43 8.44
CA ASP A 182 20.87 -0.98 9.82
C ASP A 182 19.58 -0.27 10.22
N PHE A 183 19.01 0.47 9.30
CA PHE A 183 17.72 1.10 9.48
C PHE A 183 16.57 0.08 9.63
N MET A 184 16.59 -1.04 8.91
CA MET A 184 15.63 -2.13 9.11
C MET A 184 15.72 -2.74 10.52
N ARG A 185 16.93 -2.92 11.03
CA ARG A 185 17.15 -3.40 12.42
C ARG A 185 16.56 -2.41 13.41
N TYR A 186 16.86 -1.12 13.23
CA TYR A 186 16.31 -0.05 14.05
C TYR A 186 14.78 -0.04 14.02
N VAL A 187 14.15 -0.09 12.85
CA VAL A 187 12.67 -0.11 12.72
C VAL A 187 12.07 -1.35 13.37
N ARG A 188 12.69 -2.52 13.24
CA ARG A 188 12.28 -3.74 13.94
C ARG A 188 12.29 -3.52 15.46
N ASP A 189 13.33 -2.89 15.98
CA ASP A 189 13.52 -2.67 17.42
C ASP A 189 12.55 -1.59 17.98
N LEU A 190 11.93 -0.77 17.10
CA LEU A 190 10.77 0.04 17.47
C LEU A 190 9.52 -0.82 17.78
N GLY A 191 9.54 -2.12 17.42
CA GLY A 191 8.48 -3.07 17.71
C GLY A 191 7.22 -2.87 16.88
N VAL A 192 7.32 -2.32 15.68
CA VAL A 192 6.23 -2.30 14.69
C VAL A 192 5.96 -3.72 14.17
N ASP A 193 4.76 -3.97 13.66
CA ASP A 193 4.39 -5.30 13.15
C ASP A 193 5.31 -5.76 12.03
N TYR A 194 5.64 -4.86 11.10
CA TYR A 194 6.63 -5.10 10.04
C TYR A 194 7.01 -3.80 9.30
N GLN A 195 8.05 -3.89 8.48
CA GLN A 195 8.48 -2.85 7.56
C GLN A 195 8.35 -3.36 6.12
N SER A 196 7.79 -2.55 5.24
CA SER A 196 7.84 -2.78 3.79
C SER A 196 8.89 -1.89 3.16
N LEU A 197 9.78 -2.50 2.40
CA LEU A 197 10.64 -1.78 1.47
C LEU A 197 9.89 -1.58 0.16
N LEU A 198 9.82 -0.34 -0.29
CA LEU A 198 9.18 0.09 -1.53
C LEU A 198 10.26 0.60 -2.47
N LEU A 199 10.37 0.05 -3.65
CA LEU A 199 11.29 0.60 -4.65
C LEU A 199 10.79 1.97 -5.11
N LEU A 200 11.71 2.93 -5.26
CA LEU A 200 11.41 4.25 -5.85
C LEU A 200 10.68 4.05 -7.18
N ARG A 201 9.64 4.82 -7.42
CA ARG A 201 8.74 4.66 -8.56
C ARG A 201 8.17 5.99 -9.06
N GLY A 202 7.61 5.96 -10.27
CA GLY A 202 7.01 7.12 -10.90
C GLY A 202 8.04 8.19 -11.25
N ASN A 203 7.58 9.42 -11.38
CA ASN A 203 8.40 10.59 -11.64
C ASN A 203 8.57 11.38 -10.33
N PRO A 204 9.68 11.21 -9.60
CA PRO A 204 9.87 11.90 -8.34
C PRO A 204 9.97 13.42 -8.56
N ILE A 205 9.51 14.20 -7.56
CA ILE A 205 9.61 15.68 -7.59
C ILE A 205 11.06 16.10 -7.86
N ASN A 206 12.01 15.44 -7.20
CA ASN A 206 13.43 15.66 -7.48
C ASN A 206 13.97 14.54 -8.42
N PRO A 207 14.27 14.86 -9.68
CA PRO A 207 14.71 13.87 -10.67
C PRO A 207 16.11 13.28 -10.38
N LEU A 208 16.81 13.79 -9.37
CA LEU A 208 18.08 13.22 -8.93
C LEU A 208 17.90 11.98 -8.05
N TYR A 209 16.68 11.72 -7.55
CA TYR A 209 16.38 10.49 -6.84
C TYR A 209 16.24 9.33 -7.82
N ARG A 210 17.06 8.30 -7.64
CA ARG A 210 17.15 7.14 -8.53
C ARG A 210 17.12 5.85 -7.74
N LEU A 211 16.78 4.76 -8.42
CA LEU A 211 16.95 3.41 -7.87
C LEU A 211 18.44 3.08 -7.71
N PRO A 212 18.81 2.36 -6.66
CA PRO A 212 20.14 1.75 -6.54
C PRO A 212 20.42 0.81 -7.70
N SER A 213 21.70 0.51 -7.95
CA SER A 213 22.08 -0.48 -8.97
C SER A 213 21.44 -1.85 -8.68
N MET A 214 21.20 -2.63 -9.72
CA MET A 214 20.63 -3.98 -9.58
C MET A 214 21.45 -4.87 -8.65
N ASP A 215 22.79 -4.76 -8.69
CA ASP A 215 23.67 -5.51 -7.78
C ASP A 215 23.50 -5.07 -6.33
N SER A 216 23.27 -3.78 -6.07
CA SER A 216 22.97 -3.29 -4.72
C SER A 216 21.61 -3.79 -4.24
N LEU A 217 20.59 -3.79 -5.11
CA LEU A 217 19.25 -4.30 -4.79
C LEU A 217 19.26 -5.82 -4.55
N ARG A 218 20.06 -6.61 -5.29
CA ARG A 218 20.22 -8.04 -5.03
C ARG A 218 20.86 -8.31 -3.68
N ARG A 219 21.98 -7.65 -3.38
CA ARG A 219 22.65 -7.77 -2.06
C ARG A 219 21.73 -7.36 -0.92
N LEU A 220 20.95 -6.29 -1.10
CA LEU A 220 19.95 -5.88 -0.12
C LEU A 220 18.90 -6.98 0.09
N GLY A 221 18.37 -7.57 -0.98
CA GLY A 221 17.39 -8.65 -0.93
C GLY A 221 17.88 -9.88 -0.18
N GLU A 222 19.13 -10.29 -0.40
CA GLU A 222 19.77 -11.41 0.33
C GLU A 222 19.93 -11.09 1.83
N ALA A 223 20.45 -9.90 2.15
CA ALA A 223 20.74 -9.52 3.53
C ALA A 223 19.47 -9.25 4.37
N MET A 224 18.41 -8.74 3.76
CA MET A 224 17.18 -8.40 4.49
C MET A 224 16.43 -9.65 5.02
N GLN A 225 16.63 -10.84 4.43
CA GLN A 225 15.94 -12.06 4.83
C GLN A 225 16.12 -12.36 6.33
N HIS A 226 17.36 -12.24 6.84
CA HIS A 226 17.66 -12.46 8.25
C HIS A 226 16.99 -11.43 9.18
N ILE A 227 16.78 -10.21 8.68
CA ILE A 227 16.11 -9.16 9.46
C ILE A 227 14.61 -9.41 9.49
N LEU A 228 14.02 -9.88 8.38
CA LEU A 228 12.61 -10.23 8.28
C LEU A 228 12.22 -11.35 9.26
N ASP A 229 13.14 -12.25 9.59
CA ASP A 229 12.94 -13.28 10.63
C ASP A 229 12.66 -12.71 12.02
N GLY A 230 13.07 -11.48 12.28
CA GLY A 230 12.85 -10.77 13.54
C GLY A 230 11.47 -10.12 13.69
N TYR A 231 10.70 -9.95 12.61
CA TYR A 231 9.35 -9.38 12.67
C TYR A 231 8.30 -10.44 13.01
N ASP A 232 7.24 -10.05 13.70
CA ASP A 232 6.10 -10.94 13.96
C ASP A 232 4.95 -10.79 12.96
N PHE A 233 4.96 -9.72 12.14
CA PHE A 233 3.94 -9.42 11.13
C PHE A 233 2.51 -9.32 11.68
N GLY A 234 2.36 -9.09 12.99
CA GLY A 234 1.07 -9.13 13.67
C GLY A 234 0.41 -10.52 13.60
N ARG A 235 1.20 -11.61 13.41
CA ARG A 235 0.74 -12.98 13.22
C ARG A 235 1.68 -13.97 13.88
N LYS A 236 1.21 -15.19 14.15
CA LYS A 236 2.00 -16.28 14.76
C LYS A 236 2.04 -17.53 13.87
N GLY A 237 3.06 -18.35 14.10
CA GLY A 237 3.20 -19.66 13.46
C GLY A 237 3.21 -19.60 11.93
N PHE A 238 2.51 -20.50 11.28
CA PHE A 238 2.48 -20.65 9.83
C PHE A 238 2.17 -19.33 9.07
N PHE A 239 1.25 -18.53 9.57
CA PHE A 239 0.88 -17.27 8.91
C PHE A 239 1.96 -16.20 8.96
N ARG A 240 2.73 -16.15 10.05
CA ARG A 240 3.94 -15.33 10.12
C ARG A 240 4.93 -15.73 9.03
N SER A 241 5.14 -17.05 8.85
CA SER A 241 6.04 -17.56 7.80
C SER A 241 5.55 -17.20 6.40
N VAL A 242 4.26 -17.32 6.11
CA VAL A 242 3.68 -16.92 4.81
C VAL A 242 3.88 -15.43 4.54
N LEU A 243 3.64 -14.55 5.51
CA LEU A 243 3.85 -13.10 5.33
C LEU A 243 5.33 -12.74 5.18
N ARG A 244 6.20 -13.40 5.92
CA ARG A 244 7.66 -13.25 5.76
C ARG A 244 8.08 -13.70 4.36
N ASN A 245 7.65 -14.87 3.90
CA ASN A 245 7.96 -15.37 2.56
C ASN A 245 7.40 -14.48 1.46
N TYR A 246 6.20 -13.90 1.69
CA TYR A 246 5.62 -12.92 0.78
C TYR A 246 6.54 -11.73 0.55
N GLN A 247 7.21 -11.18 1.59
CA GLN A 247 8.15 -10.07 1.41
C GLN A 247 9.33 -10.46 0.51
N ALA A 248 9.85 -11.69 0.67
CA ALA A 248 10.91 -12.22 -0.17
C ALA A 248 10.46 -12.42 -1.63
N VAL A 249 9.31 -13.05 -1.84
CA VAL A 249 8.72 -13.28 -3.17
C VAL A 249 8.43 -11.96 -3.87
N LYS A 250 7.89 -10.97 -3.13
CA LYS A 250 7.63 -9.63 -3.65
C LYS A 250 8.91 -8.97 -4.12
N TRP A 251 9.95 -8.96 -3.29
CA TRP A 251 11.24 -8.37 -3.64
C TRP A 251 11.85 -9.02 -4.90
N GLU A 252 11.90 -10.35 -4.93
CA GLU A 252 12.38 -11.10 -6.10
C GLU A 252 11.57 -10.76 -7.37
N THR A 253 10.24 -10.71 -7.26
CA THR A 253 9.35 -10.36 -8.38
C THR A 253 9.62 -8.96 -8.89
N GLN A 254 9.81 -7.99 -7.98
CA GLN A 254 10.14 -6.62 -8.35
C GLN A 254 11.48 -6.51 -9.07
N LEU A 255 12.54 -7.19 -8.57
CA LEU A 255 13.84 -7.21 -9.23
C LEU A 255 13.78 -7.84 -10.62
N GLN A 256 13.12 -8.98 -10.74
CA GLN A 256 12.95 -9.64 -12.06
C GLN A 256 12.13 -8.77 -13.03
N THR A 257 11.16 -8.01 -12.52
CA THR A 257 10.37 -7.06 -13.34
C THR A 257 11.26 -5.93 -13.88
N LEU A 258 12.13 -5.38 -13.04
CA LEU A 258 13.10 -4.35 -13.47
C LEU A 258 14.10 -4.89 -14.50
N GLU A 259 14.67 -6.09 -14.26
CA GLU A 259 15.67 -6.69 -15.15
C GLU A 259 15.13 -7.07 -16.52
N ARG A 260 13.88 -7.57 -16.56
CA ARG A 260 13.28 -8.06 -17.79
C ARG A 260 12.41 -7.02 -18.49
N GLU A 261 12.20 -5.88 -17.86
CA GLU A 261 11.32 -4.81 -18.35
C GLU A 261 9.93 -5.33 -18.78
N THR A 262 9.41 -6.33 -18.04
CA THR A 262 8.10 -6.94 -18.30
C THR A 262 7.45 -7.48 -17.05
N GLN A 263 6.15 -7.78 -17.11
CA GLN A 263 5.41 -8.46 -16.05
C GLN A 263 5.90 -9.90 -15.91
N VAL A 264 6.52 -10.26 -14.78
CA VAL A 264 6.92 -11.65 -14.47
C VAL A 264 5.82 -12.45 -13.79
N VAL A 265 4.92 -11.78 -13.11
CA VAL A 265 3.61 -12.28 -12.69
C VAL A 265 2.51 -11.50 -13.44
N PRO A 266 1.38 -12.13 -13.81
CA PRO A 266 0.30 -11.41 -14.49
C PRO A 266 -0.21 -10.25 -13.65
N CYS A 267 -0.32 -9.07 -14.24
CA CYS A 267 -0.89 -7.92 -13.57
C CYS A 267 -2.43 -7.98 -13.61
N LEU A 268 -3.06 -7.78 -12.46
CA LEU A 268 -4.50 -7.79 -12.26
C LEU A 268 -5.09 -6.38 -12.14
N GLY A 269 -4.32 -5.35 -12.49
CA GLY A 269 -4.78 -3.97 -12.54
C GLY A 269 -6.03 -3.80 -13.40
N GLY A 270 -7.00 -3.06 -12.93
CA GLY A 270 -8.28 -2.87 -13.59
C GLY A 270 -9.18 -4.10 -13.63
N GLN A 271 -8.75 -5.22 -13.01
CA GLN A 271 -9.51 -6.47 -12.93
C GLN A 271 -9.92 -6.78 -11.49
N ILE A 272 -8.99 -6.69 -10.56
CA ILE A 272 -9.22 -6.85 -9.11
C ILE A 272 -9.27 -5.51 -8.42
N HIS A 273 -8.35 -4.59 -8.77
CA HIS A 273 -8.33 -3.27 -8.18
C HIS A 273 -8.75 -2.16 -9.15
N VAL A 274 -9.21 -1.08 -8.56
CA VAL A 274 -9.53 0.18 -9.20
C VAL A 274 -8.97 1.30 -8.33
N VAL A 275 -8.50 2.35 -8.97
CA VAL A 275 -8.06 3.59 -8.32
C VAL A 275 -9.12 4.66 -8.54
N VAL A 276 -9.53 5.31 -7.46
CA VAL A 276 -10.38 6.51 -7.49
C VAL A 276 -9.58 7.63 -6.85
N TYR A 277 -9.29 8.65 -7.65
CA TYR A 277 -8.53 9.82 -7.22
C TYR A 277 -9.40 10.83 -6.47
N ALA A 278 -8.76 11.70 -5.71
CA ALA A 278 -9.44 12.71 -4.89
C ALA A 278 -10.34 13.65 -5.72
N ASN A 279 -9.96 13.94 -6.96
CA ASN A 279 -10.72 14.76 -7.90
C ASN A 279 -11.84 13.99 -8.64
N GLY A 280 -12.05 12.72 -8.31
CA GLY A 280 -13.07 11.85 -8.89
C GLY A 280 -12.65 11.14 -10.17
N GLU A 281 -11.43 11.28 -10.64
CA GLU A 281 -10.89 10.50 -11.75
C GLU A 281 -10.73 9.02 -11.37
N VAL A 282 -10.88 8.14 -12.36
CA VAL A 282 -10.83 6.68 -12.18
C VAL A 282 -9.81 6.08 -13.12
N ALA A 283 -8.92 5.25 -12.58
CA ALA A 283 -7.88 4.58 -13.33
C ALA A 283 -7.81 3.07 -13.00
N PRO A 284 -7.33 2.23 -13.94
CA PRO A 284 -7.10 0.80 -13.69
C PRO A 284 -5.92 0.53 -12.74
N CYS A 285 -5.00 1.49 -12.59
CA CYS A 285 -3.91 1.49 -11.62
C CYS A 285 -3.32 2.90 -11.49
N GLU A 286 -2.47 3.14 -10.47
CA GLU A 286 -1.82 4.44 -10.22
C GLU A 286 -0.73 4.83 -11.26
N ILE A 287 -0.38 3.93 -12.19
CA ILE A 287 0.66 4.16 -13.22
C ILE A 287 0.03 4.63 -14.55
N LEU A 288 -1.14 4.08 -14.88
CA LEU A 288 -1.83 4.41 -16.12
C LEU A 288 -2.68 5.68 -15.94
N PRO A 289 -2.88 6.44 -17.01
CA PRO A 289 -3.73 7.63 -16.94
C PRO A 289 -5.18 7.25 -16.58
N PRO A 290 -5.92 8.16 -15.95
CA PRO A 290 -7.34 7.99 -15.73
C PRO A 290 -8.10 7.80 -17.04
N VAL A 291 -9.10 6.93 -17.02
CA VAL A 291 -9.95 6.62 -18.20
C VAL A 291 -11.38 7.10 -18.03
N GLY A 292 -11.73 7.67 -16.89
CA GLY A 292 -13.06 8.22 -16.63
C GLY A 292 -13.11 9.01 -15.32
N SER A 293 -14.32 9.44 -14.94
CA SER A 293 -14.53 10.18 -13.69
C SER A 293 -15.92 9.89 -13.13
N ILE A 294 -16.01 9.65 -11.82
CA ILE A 294 -17.28 9.45 -11.11
C ILE A 294 -18.16 10.71 -11.06
N ARG A 295 -17.58 11.87 -11.35
CA ARG A 295 -18.33 13.13 -11.47
C ARG A 295 -19.03 13.28 -12.84
N LYS A 296 -18.66 12.43 -13.82
CA LYS A 296 -19.25 12.44 -15.17
C LYS A 296 -20.21 11.28 -15.39
N SER A 297 -19.92 10.12 -14.78
CA SER A 297 -20.70 8.89 -14.92
C SER A 297 -20.58 8.04 -13.65
N PRO A 298 -21.59 7.24 -13.31
CA PRO A 298 -21.48 6.23 -12.26
C PRO A 298 -20.24 5.37 -12.43
N LEU A 299 -19.63 4.94 -11.32
CA LEU A 299 -18.39 4.13 -11.36
C LEU A 299 -18.55 2.89 -12.24
N LYS A 300 -19.69 2.18 -12.14
CA LYS A 300 -19.98 0.99 -12.93
C LYS A 300 -19.95 1.25 -14.44
N GLU A 301 -20.38 2.41 -14.89
CA GLU A 301 -20.31 2.79 -16.31
C GLU A 301 -18.86 2.99 -16.75
N VAL A 302 -18.04 3.68 -15.93
CA VAL A 302 -16.61 3.82 -16.21
C VAL A 302 -15.93 2.45 -16.31
N LEU A 303 -16.19 1.53 -15.37
CA LEU A 303 -15.60 0.20 -15.31
C LEU A 303 -16.05 -0.75 -16.45
N THR A 304 -17.10 -0.39 -17.19
CA THR A 304 -17.58 -1.16 -18.34
C THR A 304 -17.37 -0.48 -19.67
N SER A 305 -16.79 0.73 -19.67
CA SER A 305 -16.50 1.53 -20.86
C SER A 305 -15.52 0.86 -21.82
N ALA A 306 -15.45 1.34 -23.05
CA ALA A 306 -14.49 0.88 -24.04
C ALA A 306 -13.06 1.23 -23.63
N GLU A 307 -12.85 2.43 -23.09
CA GLU A 307 -11.57 2.94 -22.61
C GLU A 307 -11.02 2.09 -21.48
N TRP A 308 -11.89 1.69 -20.53
CA TRP A 308 -11.52 0.77 -19.46
C TRP A 308 -11.05 -0.60 -20.00
N LYS A 309 -11.84 -1.16 -20.91
CA LYS A 309 -11.52 -2.47 -21.53
C LYS A 309 -10.22 -2.42 -22.30
N ASP A 310 -9.97 -1.36 -23.07
CA ASP A 310 -8.73 -1.19 -23.82
C ASP A 310 -7.51 -1.08 -22.90
N ALA A 311 -7.61 -0.32 -21.80
CA ALA A 311 -6.58 -0.21 -20.79
C ALA A 311 -6.28 -1.57 -20.13
N VAL A 312 -7.30 -2.33 -19.75
CA VAL A 312 -7.16 -3.68 -19.18
C VAL A 312 -6.53 -4.66 -20.18
N ASP A 313 -6.93 -4.60 -21.43
CA ASP A 313 -6.35 -5.43 -22.50
C ASP A 313 -4.88 -5.06 -22.77
N GLY A 314 -4.52 -3.78 -22.68
CA GLY A 314 -3.13 -3.34 -22.67
C GLY A 314 -2.31 -3.96 -21.55
N ILE A 315 -2.85 -3.94 -20.32
CA ILE A 315 -2.22 -4.60 -19.17
C ILE A 315 -2.04 -6.11 -19.42
N ARG A 316 -3.05 -6.80 -19.92
CA ARG A 316 -3.01 -8.25 -20.22
C ARG A 316 -1.97 -8.59 -21.29
N ARG A 317 -1.83 -7.74 -22.29
CA ARG A 317 -0.79 -7.88 -23.34
C ARG A 317 0.61 -7.48 -22.87
N LYS A 318 0.77 -7.12 -21.59
CA LYS A 318 2.04 -6.69 -20.98
C LYS A 318 2.63 -5.42 -21.63
N ALA A 319 1.75 -4.51 -22.09
CA ALA A 319 2.18 -3.22 -22.64
C ALA A 319 2.80 -2.29 -21.58
N CYS A 320 2.68 -2.63 -20.31
CA CYS A 320 3.29 -1.95 -19.18
C CYS A 320 3.88 -2.95 -18.17
N HIS A 321 4.78 -2.48 -17.34
CA HIS A 321 5.29 -3.19 -16.18
C HIS A 321 5.59 -2.20 -15.06
N CYS A 322 5.60 -2.65 -13.82
CA CYS A 322 5.93 -1.80 -12.68
C CYS A 322 6.31 -2.62 -11.44
N THR A 323 6.91 -1.93 -10.47
CA THR A 323 7.26 -2.48 -9.16
C THR A 323 6.32 -1.96 -8.05
N HIS A 324 5.14 -1.47 -8.42
CA HIS A 324 4.19 -0.86 -7.50
C HIS A 324 3.69 -1.87 -6.46
N ASP A 325 3.82 -1.54 -5.17
CA ASP A 325 3.54 -2.49 -4.08
C ASP A 325 2.06 -2.91 -4.03
N CYS A 326 1.14 -1.97 -4.27
CA CYS A 326 -0.29 -2.24 -4.29
C CYS A 326 -0.64 -3.30 -5.35
N ASN A 327 -0.07 -3.18 -6.57
CA ASN A 327 -0.30 -4.14 -7.64
C ASN A 327 0.38 -5.49 -7.38
N GLN A 328 1.57 -5.49 -6.77
CA GLN A 328 2.30 -6.74 -6.52
C GLN A 328 1.59 -7.64 -5.51
N GLN A 329 0.87 -7.05 -4.55
CA GLN A 329 0.18 -7.81 -3.51
C GLN A 329 -0.82 -8.80 -4.12
N GLU A 330 -1.75 -8.33 -4.91
CA GLU A 330 -2.75 -9.22 -5.53
C GLU A 330 -2.16 -10.07 -6.65
N ASN A 331 -1.24 -9.53 -7.46
CA ASN A 331 -0.58 -10.28 -8.52
C ASN A 331 0.09 -11.53 -7.99
N ILE A 332 0.82 -11.42 -6.87
CA ILE A 332 1.49 -12.53 -6.21
C ILE A 332 0.48 -13.47 -5.54
N LEU A 333 -0.48 -12.93 -4.78
CA LEU A 333 -1.44 -13.76 -4.04
C LEU A 333 -2.43 -14.50 -4.93
N PHE A 334 -2.72 -13.98 -6.12
CA PHE A 334 -3.64 -14.60 -7.07
C PHE A 334 -2.95 -15.44 -8.16
N ASP A 335 -1.62 -15.49 -8.18
CA ASP A 335 -0.86 -16.36 -9.08
C ASP A 335 -0.46 -17.67 -8.39
N PRO A 336 -1.02 -18.83 -8.77
CA PRO A 336 -0.67 -20.13 -8.15
C PRO A 336 0.79 -20.51 -8.28
N ARG A 337 1.51 -19.96 -9.28
CA ARG A 337 2.92 -20.25 -9.48
C ARG A 337 3.80 -19.75 -8.33
N THR A 338 3.29 -18.82 -7.54
CA THR A 338 3.99 -18.26 -6.36
C THR A 338 3.78 -19.09 -5.10
N TYR A 339 2.78 -19.99 -5.07
CA TYR A 339 2.34 -20.65 -3.83
C TYR A 339 3.39 -21.54 -3.21
N SER A 340 4.20 -22.26 -3.99
CA SER A 340 5.31 -23.06 -3.44
C SER A 340 6.27 -22.17 -2.63
N LYS A 341 6.69 -21.03 -3.18
CA LYS A 341 7.56 -20.08 -2.50
C LYS A 341 6.89 -19.42 -1.28
N LEU A 342 5.61 -19.06 -1.38
CA LEU A 342 4.85 -18.48 -0.26
C LEU A 342 4.71 -19.47 0.90
N LEU A 343 4.55 -20.75 0.61
CA LEU A 343 4.39 -21.82 1.60
C LEU A 343 5.74 -22.35 2.11
N GLY A 344 6.86 -21.98 1.48
CA GLY A 344 8.20 -22.36 1.89
C GLY A 344 8.64 -23.74 1.39
N PHE A 345 8.15 -24.14 0.21
CA PHE A 345 8.53 -25.37 -0.48
C PHE A 345 9.48 -25.10 -1.66
#